data_5d47ef6f2e216e0bfce9d61e57e399e9
#
_entry.id   5d47ef6f2e216e0bfce9d61e57e399e9
#
_cell.length_a   1.000
_cell.length_b   1.000
_cell.length_c   1.000
_cell.angle_alpha   90.00
_cell.angle_beta   90.00
_cell.angle_gamma   90.00
#
_symmetry.space_group_name_H-M   'P 1'
#
loop_
_entity.id
_entity.type
_entity.pdbx_description
1 polymer ?
#
loop_
_entity_poly.entity_id
_entity_poly.type
_entity_poly.pdbx_seq_one_letter_code
_entity_poly.pdbx_strand_id
1 'polypeptide(L)'
;MRMSLKSLYILLLPAVMLAVAACTKPTAFGEGLLSSEIADYAFTDTLTLRCTVEQEDSLLSSDRSSTASYFLCGQLQDPFFGVSNADIYSLLQLSNASPNFTDATLDSAVLYLRFSLAGFYGDTTVPQTIRIFQLDEQLRWDSDYYSNQRLTTGTEIGKLENFLPKPSTLYNAFDTSANAAKAAYIAVPITQDFGNFLLDIDSIDMTADSLFWKKLRGIRISATPANAPGAMMALNLNDINFSFLRLYYKRDTLVRFFDYEFLGCNKFTNFTHDYSGSDAGQAIGQNTLDYLYLQGMGGLRLKVEIPYADQLDDVIVNKAELVLTTAARSGDNALLKPANQLVFTELRGDTSLVLTSDVLYAIGPTLSGSFVNFGGFPITEKDTGGNNIQRYRMTLTQRFQNMVDDTPGNIKNKTLYINIYPQRIAPARAILFGPQHPDHPIKLELKYTRL
;
A
#
# COMPACT_ATOMS: atom_id res chain seq x y z
N MET A 1 -66.31 55.39 8.98
CA MET A 1 -66.80 54.90 7.70
C MET A 1 -66.49 53.39 7.66
N ARG A 2 -67.48 52.54 7.96
CA ARG A 2 -67.27 51.05 7.97
C ARG A 2 -67.50 50.54 6.54
N MET A 3 -66.44 50.14 5.86
CA MET A 3 -66.58 49.45 4.58
C MET A 3 -67.31 48.13 4.79
N SER A 4 -68.35 47.87 3.99
CA SER A 4 -69.09 46.63 4.06
C SER A 4 -68.23 45.49 3.49
N LEU A 5 -68.42 44.30 4.09
CA LEU A 5 -67.67 43.11 3.67
C LEU A 5 -67.77 42.80 2.16
N LYS A 6 -68.87 43.20 1.51
CA LYS A 6 -69.12 43.10 0.08
C LYS A 6 -68.18 43.97 -0.77
N SER A 7 -67.87 45.17 -0.28
CA SER A 7 -66.93 46.08 -0.99
C SER A 7 -65.47 45.57 -0.89
N LEU A 8 -65.16 44.85 0.15
CA LEU A 8 -63.84 44.26 0.32
C LEU A 8 -63.60 43.09 -0.70
N TYR A 9 -64.62 42.24 -0.95
CA TYR A 9 -64.51 41.18 -1.94
C TYR A 9 -64.42 41.66 -3.39
N ILE A 10 -65.08 42.80 -3.71
CA ILE A 10 -65.01 43.40 -5.04
C ILE A 10 -63.63 44.00 -5.34
N LEU A 11 -62.89 44.43 -4.31
CA LEU A 11 -61.52 44.94 -4.46
C LEU A 11 -60.46 43.83 -4.40
N LEU A 12 -60.72 42.73 -3.67
CA LEU A 12 -59.81 41.62 -3.53
C LEU A 12 -59.79 40.69 -4.76
N LEU A 13 -60.91 40.56 -5.45
CA LEU A 13 -61.02 39.70 -6.63
C LEU A 13 -60.11 40.14 -7.82
N PRO A 14 -60.10 41.44 -8.20
CA PRO A 14 -59.20 41.89 -9.27
C PRO A 14 -57.71 41.91 -8.81
N ALA A 15 -57.41 42.12 -7.51
CA ALA A 15 -56.05 42.02 -7.01
C ALA A 15 -55.47 40.60 -7.07
N VAL A 16 -56.29 39.58 -6.80
CA VAL A 16 -55.89 38.15 -6.93
C VAL A 16 -55.76 37.75 -8.42
N MET A 17 -56.63 38.24 -9.32
CA MET A 17 -56.47 38.05 -10.75
C MET A 17 -55.21 38.69 -11.34
N LEU A 18 -54.83 39.89 -10.85
CA LEU A 18 -53.59 40.53 -11.24
C LEU A 18 -52.33 39.81 -10.69
N ALA A 19 -52.41 39.20 -9.54
CA ALA A 19 -51.32 38.40 -8.98
C ALA A 19 -51.09 37.06 -9.72
N VAL A 20 -52.16 36.46 -10.25
CA VAL A 20 -52.03 35.21 -11.04
C VAL A 20 -51.55 35.49 -12.48
N ALA A 21 -51.86 36.69 -13.03
CA ALA A 21 -51.34 37.10 -14.34
C ALA A 21 -49.86 37.53 -14.34
N ALA A 22 -49.27 37.78 -13.15
CA ALA A 22 -47.86 38.14 -13.01
C ALA A 22 -46.90 36.92 -13.05
N CYS A 23 -47.44 35.68 -13.09
CA CYS A 23 -46.67 34.48 -13.41
C CYS A 23 -46.58 34.23 -14.93
N THR A 24 -46.27 35.25 -15.68
CA THR A 24 -45.79 35.03 -17.05
C THR A 24 -44.35 34.54 -16.95
N LYS A 25 -44.07 33.43 -17.60
CA LYS A 25 -42.71 32.93 -17.82
C LYS A 25 -41.80 34.12 -18.13
N PRO A 26 -40.60 34.18 -17.53
CA PRO A 26 -39.65 35.19 -17.94
C PRO A 26 -39.56 35.12 -19.47
N THR A 27 -39.94 36.18 -20.12
CA THR A 27 -39.87 36.30 -21.56
C THR A 27 -38.47 35.99 -22.00
N ALA A 28 -38.35 35.19 -23.01
CA ALA A 28 -37.14 34.75 -23.73
C ALA A 28 -36.31 35.96 -24.30
N PHE A 29 -36.12 37.00 -23.49
CA PHE A 29 -35.20 38.07 -23.82
C PHE A 29 -33.82 37.62 -23.34
N GLY A 30 -33.10 37.00 -24.24
CA GLY A 30 -31.79 36.44 -24.00
C GLY A 30 -31.65 34.95 -24.37
N GLU A 31 -32.73 34.17 -24.57
CA GLU A 31 -32.61 32.79 -25.01
C GLU A 31 -31.87 32.66 -26.36
N GLY A 32 -32.07 33.62 -27.27
CA GLY A 32 -31.37 33.67 -28.55
C GLY A 32 -29.91 34.19 -28.45
N LEU A 33 -29.56 34.90 -27.37
CA LEU A 33 -28.19 35.36 -27.11
C LEU A 33 -27.38 34.30 -26.33
N LEU A 34 -28.02 33.43 -25.55
CA LEU A 34 -27.37 32.37 -24.79
C LEU A 34 -27.28 31.05 -25.56
N SER A 35 -28.07 30.87 -26.62
CA SER A 35 -28.05 29.61 -27.40
C SER A 35 -26.77 29.39 -28.18
N SER A 36 -25.94 30.41 -28.39
CA SER A 36 -24.60 30.30 -28.97
C SER A 36 -23.48 30.18 -27.93
N GLU A 37 -23.80 30.31 -26.64
CA GLU A 37 -22.85 30.27 -25.52
C GLU A 37 -23.14 29.11 -24.54
N ILE A 38 -24.14 28.27 -24.82
CA ILE A 38 -24.37 27.07 -23.99
C ILE A 38 -23.29 26.06 -24.31
N ALA A 39 -22.40 25.85 -23.35
CA ALA A 39 -21.36 24.83 -23.45
C ALA A 39 -22.01 23.45 -23.77
N ASP A 40 -21.55 22.79 -24.83
CA ASP A 40 -22.02 21.46 -25.25
C ASP A 40 -21.44 20.38 -24.32
N TYR A 41 -22.14 20.12 -23.23
CA TYR A 41 -21.75 19.06 -22.28
C TYR A 41 -22.09 17.70 -22.84
N ALA A 42 -21.12 16.81 -22.88
CA ALA A 42 -21.28 15.45 -23.31
C ALA A 42 -20.76 14.46 -22.24
N PHE A 43 -21.30 13.24 -22.33
CA PHE A 43 -20.85 12.11 -21.50
C PHE A 43 -20.57 10.90 -22.38
N THR A 44 -19.51 10.16 -22.07
CA THR A 44 -19.25 8.84 -22.66
C THR A 44 -18.55 7.93 -21.65
N ASP A 45 -18.82 6.62 -21.75
CA ASP A 45 -18.13 5.55 -21.01
C ASP A 45 -17.71 4.40 -21.92
N THR A 46 -17.67 4.67 -23.24
CA THR A 46 -17.41 3.67 -24.28
C THR A 46 -16.00 3.76 -24.88
N LEU A 47 -15.10 4.49 -24.22
CA LEU A 47 -13.72 4.60 -24.67
C LEU A 47 -13.01 3.25 -24.61
N THR A 48 -12.26 2.92 -25.66
CA THR A 48 -11.48 1.70 -25.72
C THR A 48 -10.33 1.73 -24.71
N LEU A 49 -10.30 0.74 -23.82
CA LEU A 49 -9.22 0.49 -22.87
C LEU A 49 -8.51 -0.82 -23.23
N ARG A 50 -7.18 -0.82 -23.25
CA ARG A 50 -6.36 -2.02 -23.33
C ARG A 50 -5.68 -2.22 -22.01
N CYS A 51 -5.94 -3.36 -21.37
CA CYS A 51 -5.42 -3.66 -20.03
C CYS A 51 -4.50 -4.87 -20.12
N THR A 52 -3.27 -4.74 -19.61
CA THR A 52 -2.29 -5.83 -19.55
C THR A 52 -1.78 -5.98 -18.14
N VAL A 53 -1.79 -7.21 -17.60
CA VAL A 53 -1.17 -7.50 -16.31
C VAL A 53 0.35 -7.61 -16.50
N GLU A 54 1.11 -6.82 -15.78
CA GLU A 54 2.57 -6.82 -15.81
C GLU A 54 3.15 -7.14 -14.44
N GLN A 55 4.22 -7.91 -14.42
CA GLN A 55 5.03 -8.10 -13.21
C GLN A 55 5.95 -6.92 -13.02
N GLU A 56 6.09 -6.43 -11.79
CA GLU A 56 7.07 -5.41 -11.45
C GLU A 56 8.46 -6.06 -11.32
N ASP A 57 9.49 -5.41 -11.88
CA ASP A 57 10.85 -5.93 -11.81
C ASP A 57 11.43 -5.82 -10.39
N SER A 58 11.32 -4.65 -9.79
CA SER A 58 11.77 -4.36 -8.44
C SER A 58 11.28 -2.98 -7.98
N LEU A 59 11.26 -2.77 -6.68
CA LEU A 59 11.03 -1.46 -6.07
C LEU A 59 12.07 -1.18 -4.99
N LEU A 60 12.37 0.09 -4.74
CA LEU A 60 13.27 0.50 -3.66
C LEU A 60 12.62 0.12 -2.32
N SER A 61 13.19 -0.85 -1.62
CA SER A 61 12.65 -1.38 -0.36
C SER A 61 13.49 -1.00 0.87
N SER A 62 14.70 -0.45 0.69
CA SER A 62 15.56 -0.02 1.79
C SER A 62 15.05 1.24 2.48
N ASP A 63 15.30 1.31 3.78
CA ASP A 63 15.04 2.47 4.64
C ASP A 63 16.26 2.77 5.51
N ARG A 64 17.06 3.73 5.08
CA ARG A 64 18.24 4.22 5.79
C ARG A 64 17.91 5.32 6.81
N SER A 65 16.75 5.93 6.64
CA SER A 65 16.33 7.12 7.42
C SER A 65 15.36 6.79 8.54
N SER A 66 15.04 5.50 8.73
CA SER A 66 14.07 5.02 9.72
C SER A 66 12.69 5.69 9.60
N THR A 67 12.27 5.95 8.37
CA THR A 67 10.98 6.57 8.02
C THR A 67 9.87 5.58 7.78
N ALA A 68 10.20 4.31 7.51
CA ALA A 68 9.21 3.27 7.30
C ALA A 68 8.45 2.97 8.60
N SER A 69 7.13 2.96 8.53
CA SER A 69 6.27 2.64 9.67
C SER A 69 6.39 1.18 10.11
N TYR A 70 6.72 0.29 9.17
CA TYR A 70 6.92 -1.15 9.41
C TYR A 70 7.60 -1.80 8.20
N PHE A 71 8.07 -3.02 8.42
CA PHE A 71 8.64 -3.93 7.43
C PHE A 71 7.80 -5.21 7.40
N LEU A 72 7.67 -5.82 6.23
CA LEU A 72 6.89 -7.05 6.07
C LEU A 72 7.77 -8.28 6.26
N CYS A 73 7.24 -9.29 6.98
CA CYS A 73 7.87 -10.58 7.17
C CYS A 73 6.82 -11.68 7.16
N GLY A 74 6.99 -12.69 6.34
CA GLY A 74 6.06 -13.81 6.28
C GLY A 74 5.92 -14.44 4.90
N GLN A 75 4.96 -15.37 4.81
CA GLN A 75 4.60 -16.03 3.58
C GLN A 75 3.07 -16.10 3.46
N LEU A 76 2.57 -15.84 2.25
CA LEU A 76 1.19 -16.03 1.86
C LEU A 76 1.10 -17.08 0.76
N GLN A 77 0.10 -17.96 0.88
CA GLN A 77 -0.29 -18.92 -0.15
C GLN A 77 -1.70 -18.56 -0.60
N ASP A 78 -1.78 -17.88 -1.73
CA ASP A 78 -3.03 -17.37 -2.30
C ASP A 78 -3.52 -18.31 -3.41
N PRO A 79 -4.80 -18.72 -3.43
CA PRO A 79 -5.33 -19.63 -4.44
C PRO A 79 -5.24 -19.11 -5.87
N PHE A 80 -5.19 -17.77 -6.05
CA PHE A 80 -5.16 -17.13 -7.36
C PHE A 80 -3.83 -16.49 -7.72
N PHE A 81 -2.99 -16.17 -6.71
CA PHE A 81 -1.70 -15.49 -6.91
C PHE A 81 -0.49 -16.38 -6.61
N GLY A 82 -0.70 -17.62 -6.12
CA GLY A 82 0.40 -18.50 -5.76
C GLY A 82 1.06 -18.11 -4.44
N VAL A 83 2.39 -18.18 -4.37
CA VAL A 83 3.15 -18.00 -3.13
C VAL A 83 3.91 -16.69 -3.14
N SER A 84 3.75 -15.90 -2.08
CA SER A 84 4.49 -14.66 -1.87
C SER A 84 5.23 -14.70 -0.54
N ASN A 85 6.52 -14.31 -0.55
CA ASN A 85 7.36 -14.25 0.65
C ASN A 85 7.90 -12.84 0.85
N ALA A 86 8.10 -12.48 2.13
CA ALA A 86 8.80 -11.29 2.54
C ALA A 86 9.83 -11.64 3.62
N ASP A 87 11.09 -11.33 3.37
CA ASP A 87 12.20 -11.49 4.31
C ASP A 87 12.82 -10.13 4.61
N ILE A 88 13.07 -9.85 5.89
CA ILE A 88 13.68 -8.60 6.32
C ILE A 88 15.19 -8.83 6.46
N TYR A 89 15.98 -7.92 5.91
CA TYR A 89 17.42 -7.80 6.12
C TYR A 89 17.70 -6.52 6.88
N SER A 90 18.50 -6.58 7.94
CA SER A 90 18.81 -5.41 8.77
C SER A 90 20.20 -5.47 9.38
N LEU A 91 20.85 -4.30 9.47
CA LEU A 91 21.91 -4.08 10.41
C LEU A 91 21.32 -3.98 11.83
N LEU A 92 22.20 -4.15 12.83
CA LEU A 92 21.96 -3.82 14.21
C LEU A 92 23.06 -2.83 14.65
N GLN A 93 22.73 -1.87 15.49
CA GLN A 93 23.69 -0.93 16.07
C GLN A 93 23.76 -1.07 17.59
N LEU A 94 24.80 -0.53 18.16
CA LEU A 94 25.01 -0.52 19.60
C LEU A 94 24.08 0.51 20.27
N SER A 95 23.35 0.13 21.31
CA SER A 95 22.57 1.10 22.10
C SER A 95 23.47 2.11 22.83
N ASN A 96 24.69 1.68 23.16
CA ASN A 96 25.75 2.53 23.75
C ASN A 96 27.09 2.04 23.21
N ALA A 97 27.99 3.00 22.92
CA ALA A 97 29.36 2.67 22.54
C ALA A 97 30.16 2.11 23.72
N SER A 98 31.12 1.24 23.43
CA SER A 98 32.05 0.66 24.37
C SER A 98 31.40 -0.07 25.56
N PRO A 99 30.47 -0.99 25.37
CA PRO A 99 29.96 -1.81 26.46
C PRO A 99 31.11 -2.61 27.09
N ASN A 100 31.05 -2.82 28.39
CA ASN A 100 32.06 -3.60 29.09
C ASN A 100 31.57 -5.02 29.39
N PHE A 101 32.04 -5.98 28.61
CA PHE A 101 31.73 -7.41 28.74
C PHE A 101 32.87 -8.23 29.39
N THR A 102 33.91 -7.59 29.93
CA THR A 102 34.99 -8.28 30.63
C THR A 102 34.42 -9.14 31.76
N ASP A 103 34.77 -10.43 31.76
CA ASP A 103 34.31 -11.43 32.72
C ASP A 103 32.77 -11.64 32.72
N ALA A 104 32.07 -11.23 31.65
CA ALA A 104 30.64 -11.45 31.50
C ALA A 104 30.35 -12.92 31.13
N THR A 105 29.29 -13.47 31.71
CA THR A 105 28.78 -14.80 31.36
C THR A 105 27.36 -14.63 30.81
N LEU A 106 27.12 -15.16 29.61
CA LEU A 106 25.81 -15.09 29.00
C LEU A 106 24.77 -15.87 29.82
N ASP A 107 23.63 -15.26 30.07
CA ASP A 107 22.46 -15.93 30.61
C ASP A 107 21.50 -16.33 29.49
N SER A 108 21.12 -15.36 28.65
CA SER A 108 20.27 -15.59 27.48
C SER A 108 20.37 -14.46 26.47
N ALA A 109 19.93 -14.72 25.25
CA ALA A 109 19.78 -13.69 24.21
C ALA A 109 18.40 -13.80 23.54
N VAL A 110 17.71 -12.68 23.34
CA VAL A 110 16.36 -12.65 22.79
C VAL A 110 16.22 -11.50 21.80
N LEU A 111 15.68 -11.81 20.62
CA LEU A 111 15.29 -10.80 19.63
C LEU A 111 13.82 -10.44 19.84
N TYR A 112 13.55 -9.20 20.18
CA TYR A 112 12.20 -8.65 20.31
C TYR A 112 11.83 -7.89 19.05
N LEU A 113 10.60 -8.08 18.55
CA LEU A 113 10.10 -7.50 17.31
C LEU A 113 8.68 -7.01 17.53
N ARG A 114 8.45 -5.70 17.46
CA ARG A 114 7.13 -5.09 17.66
C ARG A 114 6.23 -5.31 16.45
N PHE A 115 4.99 -5.72 16.69
CA PHE A 115 3.96 -5.72 15.65
C PHE A 115 3.47 -4.32 15.31
N SER A 116 3.15 -4.11 14.03
CA SER A 116 2.30 -3.03 13.54
C SER A 116 0.99 -3.61 13.04
N LEU A 117 -0.14 -3.13 13.58
CA LEU A 117 -1.46 -3.57 13.11
C LEU A 117 -1.77 -3.12 11.68
N ALA A 118 -1.19 -1.99 11.26
CA ALA A 118 -1.54 -1.34 9.99
C ALA A 118 -1.21 -2.18 8.74
N GLY A 119 -0.20 -3.08 8.81
CA GLY A 119 0.25 -3.86 7.66
C GLY A 119 0.05 -5.36 7.81
N PHE A 120 -0.65 -5.84 8.86
CA PHE A 120 -0.92 -7.26 9.01
C PHE A 120 -1.94 -7.74 7.97
N TYR A 121 -1.64 -8.87 7.30
CA TYR A 121 -2.50 -9.42 6.25
C TYR A 121 -2.46 -10.95 6.25
N GLY A 122 -3.61 -11.61 6.13
CA GLY A 122 -3.75 -13.07 6.15
C GLY A 122 -4.33 -13.60 7.46
N ASP A 123 -3.98 -14.83 7.83
CA ASP A 123 -4.62 -15.59 8.91
C ASP A 123 -3.76 -15.63 10.17
N THR A 124 -4.27 -15.07 11.27
CA THR A 124 -3.62 -15.09 12.59
C THR A 124 -3.73 -16.44 13.29
N THR A 125 -4.56 -17.36 12.80
CA THR A 125 -4.79 -18.68 13.43
C THR A 125 -3.82 -19.75 12.87
N VAL A 126 -3.09 -19.44 11.81
CA VAL A 126 -2.08 -20.32 11.23
C VAL A 126 -0.74 -20.14 11.95
N PRO A 127 -0.18 -21.19 12.58
CA PRO A 127 1.12 -21.11 13.23
C PRO A 127 2.23 -20.75 12.23
N GLN A 128 3.16 -19.93 12.69
CA GLN A 128 4.33 -19.47 11.94
C GLN A 128 5.60 -20.05 12.57
N THR A 129 6.62 -20.33 11.76
CA THR A 129 7.98 -20.56 12.22
C THR A 129 8.84 -19.36 11.84
N ILE A 130 9.33 -18.64 12.84
CA ILE A 130 10.21 -17.50 12.64
C ILE A 130 11.66 -17.97 12.76
N ARG A 131 12.51 -17.57 11.81
CA ARG A 131 13.94 -17.90 11.79
C ARG A 131 14.77 -16.66 11.62
N ILE A 132 15.86 -16.61 12.34
CA ILE A 132 16.85 -15.54 12.30
C ILE A 132 18.18 -16.13 11.81
N PHE A 133 18.76 -15.48 10.80
CA PHE A 133 20.05 -15.88 10.24
C PHE A 133 21.05 -14.75 10.35
N GLN A 134 22.29 -15.07 10.63
CA GLN A 134 23.41 -14.14 10.46
C GLN A 134 23.70 -13.97 8.97
N LEU A 135 24.11 -12.78 8.53
CA LEU A 135 24.54 -12.56 7.15
C LEU A 135 26.03 -12.87 6.99
N ASP A 136 26.36 -13.61 5.93
CA ASP A 136 27.74 -13.81 5.47
C ASP A 136 28.21 -12.68 4.57
N GLU A 137 27.28 -12.00 3.92
CA GLU A 137 27.52 -10.84 3.09
C GLU A 137 27.21 -9.54 3.86
N GLN A 138 28.08 -8.52 3.69
CA GLN A 138 27.93 -7.25 4.38
C GLN A 138 26.72 -6.47 3.86
N LEU A 139 25.73 -6.24 4.71
CA LEU A 139 24.73 -5.23 4.46
C LEU A 139 25.36 -3.84 4.65
N ARG A 140 25.34 -3.03 3.61
CA ARG A 140 25.98 -1.71 3.63
C ARG A 140 25.01 -0.66 4.15
N TRP A 141 25.47 0.15 5.09
CA TRP A 141 24.65 1.21 5.70
C TRP A 141 24.31 2.36 4.72
N ASP A 142 25.16 2.58 3.73
CA ASP A 142 25.15 3.71 2.78
C ASP A 142 24.54 3.35 1.41
N SER A 143 24.09 2.12 1.20
CA SER A 143 23.59 1.63 -0.08
C SER A 143 22.07 1.48 -0.10
N ASP A 144 21.49 1.70 -1.27
CA ASP A 144 20.09 1.39 -1.54
C ASP A 144 19.94 -0.08 -1.91
N TYR A 145 18.84 -0.70 -1.41
CA TYR A 145 18.49 -2.08 -1.71
C TYR A 145 17.08 -2.15 -2.29
N TYR A 146 16.93 -3.02 -3.28
CA TYR A 146 15.68 -3.24 -3.98
C TYR A 146 15.01 -4.55 -3.55
N SER A 147 13.70 -4.62 -3.75
CA SER A 147 12.87 -5.74 -3.28
C SER A 147 13.27 -7.12 -3.82
N ASN A 148 13.92 -7.19 -4.98
CA ASN A 148 14.40 -8.44 -5.60
C ASN A 148 15.81 -8.86 -5.15
N GLN A 149 16.51 -8.04 -4.35
CA GLN A 149 17.87 -8.33 -3.89
C GLN A 149 17.84 -9.26 -2.67
N ARG A 150 18.83 -10.14 -2.61
CA ARG A 150 19.09 -11.04 -1.49
C ARG A 150 20.56 -11.00 -1.12
N LEU A 151 20.84 -11.01 0.17
CA LEU A 151 22.20 -11.15 0.69
C LEU A 151 22.43 -12.60 1.14
N THR A 152 23.66 -13.06 1.00
CA THR A 152 24.04 -14.41 1.42
C THR A 152 23.89 -14.55 2.94
N THR A 153 23.19 -15.60 3.35
CA THR A 153 22.96 -15.91 4.77
C THR A 153 23.82 -17.08 5.21
N GLY A 154 24.37 -16.98 6.40
CA GLY A 154 25.11 -18.03 7.09
C GLY A 154 24.25 -18.82 8.08
N THR A 155 24.73 -18.94 9.29
CA THR A 155 24.14 -19.77 10.35
C THR A 155 22.79 -19.25 10.82
N GLU A 156 21.84 -20.17 11.09
CA GLU A 156 20.62 -19.87 11.85
C GLU A 156 20.99 -19.58 13.31
N ILE A 157 20.70 -18.37 13.76
CA ILE A 157 21.08 -17.86 15.09
C ILE A 157 19.89 -17.76 16.04
N GLY A 158 18.68 -17.97 15.56
CA GLY A 158 17.47 -17.96 16.38
C GLY A 158 16.28 -18.56 15.68
N LYS A 159 15.38 -19.17 16.47
CA LYS A 159 14.19 -19.83 15.95
C LYS A 159 13.04 -19.79 16.94
N LEU A 160 11.84 -19.54 16.44
CA LEU A 160 10.59 -19.65 17.22
C LEU A 160 9.58 -20.46 16.40
N GLU A 161 9.28 -21.66 16.86
CA GLU A 161 8.35 -22.57 16.20
C GLU A 161 6.93 -22.44 16.73
N ASN A 162 5.95 -22.80 15.90
CA ASN A 162 4.54 -22.85 16.27
C ASN A 162 4.00 -21.54 16.87
N PHE A 163 4.56 -20.40 16.44
CA PHE A 163 4.15 -19.08 16.91
C PHE A 163 2.82 -18.69 16.25
N LEU A 164 1.82 -18.37 17.07
CA LEU A 164 0.55 -17.79 16.60
C LEU A 164 0.65 -16.26 16.62
N PRO A 165 0.54 -15.58 15.47
CA PRO A 165 0.56 -14.13 15.44
C PRO A 165 -0.57 -13.52 16.28
N LYS A 166 -0.23 -12.64 17.21
CA LYS A 166 -1.19 -11.92 18.07
C LYS A 166 -0.95 -10.41 18.01
N PRO A 167 -1.17 -9.78 16.85
CA PRO A 167 -0.78 -8.38 16.64
C PRO A 167 -1.57 -7.36 17.47
N SER A 168 -2.70 -7.77 18.07
CA SER A 168 -3.52 -6.94 18.94
C SER A 168 -3.36 -7.23 20.44
N THR A 169 -2.62 -8.26 20.83
CA THR A 169 -2.43 -8.62 22.25
C THR A 169 -1.26 -7.83 22.82
N LEU A 170 -1.55 -6.95 23.76
CA LEU A 170 -0.56 -6.07 24.37
C LEU A 170 0.09 -6.74 25.58
N TYR A 171 1.40 -6.75 25.59
CA TYR A 171 2.25 -7.15 26.72
C TYR A 171 2.93 -5.92 27.32
N ASN A 172 3.26 -5.98 28.60
CA ASN A 172 4.03 -4.91 29.23
C ASN A 172 5.42 -4.81 28.59
N ALA A 173 5.95 -3.59 28.57
CA ALA A 173 7.36 -3.39 28.31
C ALA A 173 8.22 -4.11 29.37
N PHE A 174 9.51 -4.16 29.15
CA PHE A 174 10.52 -4.81 29.99
C PHE A 174 10.72 -4.08 31.33
N ASP A 175 9.88 -3.10 31.62
CA ASP A 175 9.79 -2.37 32.88
C ASP A 175 8.63 -2.95 33.71
N THR A 176 8.86 -3.17 35.00
CA THR A 176 7.88 -3.69 35.98
C THR A 176 7.02 -2.59 36.60
N SER A 177 7.17 -1.33 36.18
CA SER A 177 6.35 -0.23 36.69
C SER A 177 4.89 -0.36 36.30
N ALA A 178 3.98 0.13 37.14
CA ALA A 178 2.54 0.08 36.88
C ALA A 178 2.11 0.86 35.62
N ASN A 179 2.96 1.81 35.16
CA ASN A 179 2.73 2.64 33.98
C ASN A 179 3.61 2.22 32.79
N ALA A 180 4.19 1.01 32.81
CA ALA A 180 4.99 0.50 31.70
C ALA A 180 4.20 0.56 30.38
N ALA A 181 4.86 1.01 29.33
CA ALA A 181 4.30 0.99 27.98
C ALA A 181 3.90 -0.45 27.58
N LYS A 182 2.88 -0.59 26.76
CA LYS A 182 2.40 -1.90 26.28
C LYS A 182 2.44 -1.93 24.76
N ALA A 183 2.92 -3.04 24.22
CA ALA A 183 2.87 -3.31 22.80
C ALA A 183 2.64 -4.80 22.53
N ALA A 184 2.18 -5.10 21.33
CA ALA A 184 2.23 -6.45 20.80
C ALA A 184 3.63 -6.67 20.21
N TYR A 185 4.33 -7.71 20.63
CA TYR A 185 5.65 -8.07 20.12
C TYR A 185 5.87 -9.58 20.09
N ILE A 186 6.88 -9.96 19.33
CA ILE A 186 7.39 -11.33 19.24
C ILE A 186 8.71 -11.36 20.03
N ALA A 187 8.95 -12.44 20.78
CA ALA A 187 10.21 -12.73 21.42
C ALA A 187 10.81 -14.01 20.82
N VAL A 188 11.86 -13.88 20.05
CA VAL A 188 12.56 -15.01 19.39
C VAL A 188 13.80 -15.33 20.20
N PRO A 189 13.91 -16.56 20.77
CA PRO A 189 15.12 -16.97 21.44
C PRO A 189 16.29 -17.07 20.45
N ILE A 190 17.44 -16.55 20.88
CA ILE A 190 18.68 -16.58 20.12
C ILE A 190 19.59 -17.64 20.72
N THR A 191 20.37 -18.32 19.87
CA THR A 191 21.25 -19.40 20.28
C THR A 191 22.34 -18.92 21.23
N GLN A 192 22.76 -19.77 22.17
CA GLN A 192 23.84 -19.48 23.13
C GLN A 192 25.16 -19.15 22.39
N ASP A 193 25.47 -19.87 21.32
CA ASP A 193 26.68 -19.64 20.54
C ASP A 193 26.74 -18.24 19.95
N PHE A 194 25.61 -17.75 19.40
CA PHE A 194 25.57 -16.40 18.86
C PHE A 194 25.57 -15.34 19.95
N GLY A 195 24.90 -15.58 21.08
CA GLY A 195 24.99 -14.68 22.25
C GLY A 195 26.41 -14.57 22.81
N ASN A 196 27.13 -15.69 22.92
CA ASN A 196 28.55 -15.70 23.30
C ASN A 196 29.42 -15.00 22.27
N PHE A 197 29.21 -15.23 20.98
CA PHE A 197 29.89 -14.50 19.90
C PHE A 197 29.78 -12.98 20.09
N LEU A 198 28.58 -12.46 20.45
CA LEU A 198 28.38 -11.02 20.69
C LEU A 198 29.07 -10.50 21.95
N LEU A 199 29.20 -11.32 23.01
CA LEU A 199 29.94 -10.97 24.21
C LEU A 199 31.47 -10.97 23.99
N ASP A 200 31.97 -11.84 23.10
CA ASP A 200 33.37 -12.06 22.78
C ASP A 200 33.95 -11.05 21.76
N ILE A 201 33.10 -10.15 21.20
CA ILE A 201 33.57 -9.09 20.29
C ILE A 201 34.51 -8.15 21.05
N ASP A 202 35.71 -7.93 20.47
CA ASP A 202 36.72 -7.04 21.05
C ASP A 202 36.15 -5.65 21.39
N SER A 203 36.53 -5.10 22.55
CA SER A 203 36.08 -3.80 23.01
C SER A 203 36.37 -2.66 22.01
N ILE A 204 37.47 -2.77 21.23
CA ILE A 204 37.81 -1.82 20.17
C ILE A 204 36.74 -1.85 19.06
N ASP A 205 36.28 -3.02 18.67
CA ASP A 205 35.25 -3.17 17.64
C ASP A 205 33.85 -2.72 18.10
N MET A 206 33.66 -2.55 19.40
CA MET A 206 32.44 -2.04 20.03
C MET A 206 32.48 -0.52 20.30
N THR A 207 33.51 0.20 19.85
CA THR A 207 33.62 1.66 20.07
C THR A 207 32.76 2.46 19.06
N ALA A 208 32.41 1.89 17.94
CA ALA A 208 31.58 2.51 16.92
C ALA A 208 30.84 1.46 16.08
N ASP A 209 29.62 1.79 15.62
CA ASP A 209 28.82 0.89 14.79
C ASP A 209 29.54 0.47 13.50
N SER A 210 30.31 1.37 12.89
CA SER A 210 31.09 1.07 11.68
C SER A 210 32.18 0.01 11.89
N LEU A 211 32.65 -0.18 13.10
CA LEU A 211 33.57 -1.26 13.47
C LEU A 211 32.79 -2.52 13.81
N PHE A 212 31.74 -2.39 14.61
CA PHE A 212 30.85 -3.48 14.96
C PHE A 212 30.26 -4.19 13.73
N TRP A 213 29.86 -3.44 12.71
CA TRP A 213 29.31 -4.01 11.47
C TRP A 213 30.33 -4.84 10.66
N LYS A 214 31.62 -4.70 10.90
CA LYS A 214 32.63 -5.60 10.31
C LYS A 214 32.62 -7.00 10.93
N LYS A 215 32.11 -7.11 12.17
CA LYS A 215 31.96 -8.38 12.89
C LYS A 215 30.56 -8.99 12.69
N LEU A 216 29.52 -8.17 12.88
CA LEU A 216 28.13 -8.55 12.59
C LEU A 216 27.65 -7.85 11.32
N ARG A 217 27.73 -8.53 10.20
CA ARG A 217 27.39 -8.01 8.86
C ARG A 217 25.91 -7.70 8.66
N GLY A 218 25.06 -8.09 9.61
CA GLY A 218 23.61 -7.94 9.64
C GLY A 218 22.91 -9.27 9.93
N ILE A 219 21.59 -9.20 9.98
CA ILE A 219 20.71 -10.37 10.16
C ILE A 219 19.62 -10.42 9.11
N ARG A 220 19.13 -11.63 8.84
CA ARG A 220 17.90 -11.86 8.07
C ARG A 220 16.82 -12.43 8.99
N ILE A 221 15.63 -11.89 8.92
CA ILE A 221 14.42 -12.34 9.62
C ILE A 221 13.47 -12.91 8.57
N SER A 222 13.06 -14.16 8.73
CA SER A 222 12.11 -14.84 7.86
C SER A 222 11.01 -15.52 8.66
N ALA A 223 9.84 -15.72 8.06
CA ALA A 223 8.76 -16.45 8.69
C ALA A 223 8.02 -17.31 7.65
N THR A 224 7.72 -18.54 8.01
CA THR A 224 7.02 -19.50 7.16
C THR A 224 5.81 -20.07 7.90
N PRO A 225 4.61 -20.12 7.27
CA PRO A 225 3.43 -20.70 7.89
C PRO A 225 3.46 -22.22 7.87
N ALA A 226 2.74 -22.84 8.81
CA ALA A 226 2.54 -24.29 8.83
C ALA A 226 1.57 -24.74 7.72
N ASN A 227 0.62 -23.90 7.33
CA ASN A 227 -0.41 -24.18 6.33
C ASN A 227 -0.84 -22.89 5.61
N ALA A 228 -1.54 -23.05 4.47
CA ALA A 228 -2.21 -21.94 3.80
C ALA A 228 -3.38 -21.37 4.65
N PRO A 229 -3.71 -20.07 4.50
CA PRO A 229 -3.08 -19.11 3.61
C PRO A 229 -1.80 -18.49 4.18
N GLY A 230 -1.48 -18.70 5.45
CA GLY A 230 -0.38 -18.03 6.14
C GLY A 230 -0.69 -16.57 6.48
N ALA A 231 0.34 -15.83 6.83
CA ALA A 231 0.22 -14.42 7.16
C ALA A 231 1.47 -13.63 6.77
N MET A 232 1.25 -12.39 6.35
CA MET A 232 2.28 -11.37 6.21
C MET A 232 2.22 -10.49 7.45
N MET A 233 3.25 -10.56 8.28
CA MET A 233 3.38 -9.80 9.51
C MET A 233 4.05 -8.46 9.23
N ALA A 234 3.50 -7.39 9.77
CA ALA A 234 4.11 -6.07 9.75
C ALA A 234 4.86 -5.84 11.07
N LEU A 235 6.16 -5.58 10.99
CA LEU A 235 7.05 -5.40 12.13
C LEU A 235 7.61 -3.99 12.15
N ASN A 236 7.38 -3.24 13.24
CA ASN A 236 7.95 -1.91 13.44
C ASN A 236 9.33 -2.03 14.08
N LEU A 237 10.37 -2.11 13.25
CA LEU A 237 11.74 -2.20 13.69
C LEU A 237 12.33 -0.85 14.19
N ASN A 238 11.64 0.26 13.96
CA ASN A 238 12.09 1.58 14.38
C ASN A 238 11.67 1.93 15.82
N ASP A 239 10.97 1.01 16.51
CA ASP A 239 10.57 1.21 17.89
C ASP A 239 11.63 0.70 18.87
N ILE A 240 12.42 1.61 19.42
CA ILE A 240 13.51 1.30 20.37
C ILE A 240 13.04 0.67 21.69
N ASN A 241 11.76 0.77 22.03
CA ASN A 241 11.23 0.22 23.27
C ASN A 241 10.82 -1.26 23.13
N PHE A 242 10.59 -1.74 21.91
CA PHE A 242 10.03 -3.07 21.67
C PHE A 242 10.66 -3.84 20.50
N SER A 243 11.62 -3.24 19.79
CA SER A 243 12.33 -3.90 18.67
C SER A 243 13.85 -3.74 18.85
N PHE A 244 14.46 -4.78 19.40
CA PHE A 244 15.91 -4.86 19.65
C PHE A 244 16.32 -6.31 19.92
N LEU A 245 17.61 -6.59 19.79
CA LEU A 245 18.20 -7.83 20.26
C LEU A 245 18.82 -7.56 21.63
N ARG A 246 18.38 -8.23 22.67
CA ARG A 246 18.87 -8.08 24.05
C ARG A 246 19.69 -9.25 24.48
N LEU A 247 20.90 -8.98 24.97
CA LEU A 247 21.71 -9.91 25.75
C LEU A 247 21.41 -9.74 27.24
N TYR A 248 21.11 -10.81 27.92
CA TYR A 248 21.08 -10.90 29.37
C TYR A 248 22.37 -11.62 29.82
N TYR A 249 23.13 -11.00 30.71
CA TYR A 249 24.39 -11.54 31.13
C TYR A 249 24.64 -11.24 32.60
N LYS A 250 25.53 -12.01 33.24
CA LYS A 250 26.01 -11.81 34.59
C LYS A 250 27.44 -11.30 34.57
N ARG A 251 27.71 -10.32 35.41
CA ARG A 251 29.05 -9.82 35.68
C ARG A 251 29.13 -9.46 37.13
N ASP A 252 30.15 -9.95 37.84
CA ASP A 252 30.35 -9.73 39.29
C ASP A 252 29.10 -10.10 40.12
N THR A 253 28.38 -11.14 39.85
CA THR A 253 27.11 -11.55 40.48
C THR A 253 25.88 -10.71 40.11
N LEU A 254 26.01 -9.63 39.36
CA LEU A 254 24.90 -8.77 38.95
C LEU A 254 24.37 -9.20 37.59
N VAL A 255 23.04 -9.31 37.50
CA VAL A 255 22.34 -9.48 36.25
C VAL A 255 22.29 -8.13 35.52
N ARG A 256 22.70 -8.12 34.26
CA ARG A 256 22.75 -6.94 33.39
C ARG A 256 22.16 -7.29 32.06
N PHE A 257 21.87 -6.28 31.23
CA PHE A 257 21.51 -6.46 29.85
C PHE A 257 22.19 -5.42 28.96
N PHE A 258 22.26 -5.74 27.65
CA PHE A 258 22.72 -4.85 26.61
C PHE A 258 21.86 -5.02 25.39
N ASP A 259 21.46 -3.92 24.75
CA ASP A 259 20.57 -3.92 23.59
C ASP A 259 21.35 -3.58 22.31
N TYR A 260 21.04 -4.29 21.25
CA TYR A 260 21.39 -3.97 19.88
C TYR A 260 20.13 -3.52 19.16
N GLU A 261 20.14 -2.32 18.58
CA GLU A 261 18.98 -1.61 18.09
C GLU A 261 18.88 -1.66 16.56
N PHE A 262 17.68 -1.53 16.06
CA PHE A 262 17.41 -1.40 14.61
C PHE A 262 17.29 0.07 14.16
N LEU A 263 16.92 0.98 15.06
CA LEU A 263 16.73 2.40 14.73
C LEU A 263 18.04 2.99 14.18
N GLY A 264 17.95 3.77 13.08
CA GLY A 264 19.14 4.35 12.44
C GLY A 264 19.92 3.40 11.53
N CYS A 265 19.64 2.11 11.56
CA CYS A 265 20.28 1.14 10.69
C CYS A 265 19.64 1.09 9.30
N ASN A 266 20.44 0.74 8.27
CA ASN A 266 19.88 0.36 6.99
C ASN A 266 19.19 -1.01 7.11
N LYS A 267 17.98 -1.08 6.58
CA LYS A 267 17.17 -2.29 6.53
C LYS A 267 16.30 -2.30 5.29
N PHE A 268 16.04 -3.47 4.74
CA PHE A 268 15.18 -3.62 3.56
C PHE A 268 14.39 -4.91 3.63
N THR A 269 13.33 -4.99 2.83
CA THR A 269 12.56 -6.23 2.64
C THR A 269 12.80 -6.77 1.24
N ASN A 270 13.19 -8.05 1.16
CA ASN A 270 13.17 -8.81 -0.07
C ASN A 270 11.78 -9.42 -0.26
N PHE A 271 11.20 -9.22 -1.44
CA PHE A 271 9.96 -9.87 -1.84
C PHE A 271 10.22 -10.89 -2.93
N THR A 272 9.53 -12.01 -2.85
CA THR A 272 9.51 -13.01 -3.92
C THR A 272 8.09 -13.50 -4.16
N HIS A 273 7.76 -13.66 -5.43
CA HIS A 273 6.46 -14.12 -5.89
C HIS A 273 6.66 -15.32 -6.79
N ASP A 274 6.01 -16.44 -6.46
CA ASP A 274 5.91 -17.60 -7.32
C ASP A 274 4.48 -17.70 -7.84
N TYR A 275 4.29 -17.27 -9.08
CA TYR A 275 3.01 -17.30 -9.77
C TYR A 275 2.79 -18.62 -10.54
N SER A 276 3.69 -19.60 -10.44
CA SER A 276 3.63 -20.84 -11.18
C SER A 276 2.30 -21.58 -10.91
N GLY A 277 1.59 -21.90 -11.98
CA GLY A 277 0.30 -22.60 -11.89
C GLY A 277 -0.87 -21.78 -11.37
N SER A 278 -0.68 -20.48 -11.05
CA SER A 278 -1.75 -19.61 -10.60
C SER A 278 -2.46 -18.89 -11.77
N ASP A 279 -3.70 -18.47 -11.54
CA ASP A 279 -4.46 -17.67 -12.52
C ASP A 279 -3.75 -16.33 -12.82
N ALA A 280 -3.20 -15.69 -11.78
CA ALA A 280 -2.45 -14.45 -11.93
C ALA A 280 -1.20 -14.65 -12.81
N GLY A 281 -0.50 -15.78 -12.66
CA GLY A 281 0.64 -16.13 -13.50
C GLY A 281 0.27 -16.30 -14.98
N GLN A 282 -0.88 -16.93 -15.25
CA GLN A 282 -1.38 -17.10 -16.61
C GLN A 282 -1.82 -15.76 -17.25
N ALA A 283 -2.19 -14.79 -16.42
CA ALA A 283 -2.63 -13.47 -16.86
C ALA A 283 -1.48 -12.52 -17.25
N ILE A 284 -0.25 -12.80 -16.82
CA ILE A 284 0.90 -11.93 -17.09
C ILE A 284 1.15 -11.82 -18.61
N GLY A 285 1.23 -10.59 -19.10
CA GLY A 285 1.44 -10.28 -20.52
C GLY A 285 0.19 -10.41 -21.40
N GLN A 286 -0.94 -10.88 -20.85
CA GLN A 286 -2.19 -11.03 -21.59
C GLN A 286 -3.02 -9.73 -21.56
N ASN A 287 -3.76 -9.47 -22.65
CA ASN A 287 -4.58 -8.26 -22.82
C ASN A 287 -6.07 -8.52 -23.10
N THR A 288 -6.48 -9.78 -23.16
CA THR A 288 -7.87 -10.21 -23.40
C THR A 288 -8.37 -11.05 -22.23
N LEU A 289 -8.39 -10.46 -21.05
CA LEU A 289 -8.69 -11.17 -19.81
C LEU A 289 -10.09 -10.86 -19.30
N ASP A 290 -10.78 -11.89 -18.80
CA ASP A 290 -12.01 -11.75 -18.03
C ASP A 290 -11.73 -11.17 -16.65
N TYR A 291 -10.53 -11.44 -16.09
CA TYR A 291 -10.08 -10.97 -14.79
C TYR A 291 -8.70 -10.34 -14.88
N LEU A 292 -8.52 -9.26 -14.13
CA LEU A 292 -7.25 -8.55 -13.97
C LEU A 292 -6.73 -8.75 -12.56
N TYR A 293 -5.41 -8.86 -12.42
CA TYR A 293 -4.75 -9.20 -11.16
C TYR A 293 -3.75 -8.12 -10.77
N LEU A 294 -3.89 -7.61 -9.55
CA LEU A 294 -2.99 -6.63 -8.94
C LEU A 294 -2.46 -7.18 -7.62
N GLN A 295 -1.18 -7.01 -7.36
CA GLN A 295 -0.56 -7.43 -6.11
C GLN A 295 0.50 -6.41 -5.67
N GLY A 296 0.48 -6.03 -4.39
CA GLY A 296 1.50 -5.18 -3.79
C GLY A 296 2.85 -5.89 -3.63
N MET A 297 3.75 -5.31 -2.85
CA MET A 297 5.09 -5.87 -2.58
C MET A 297 5.95 -6.04 -3.85
N GLY A 298 5.80 -5.14 -4.85
CA GLY A 298 6.50 -5.30 -6.14
C GLY A 298 6.05 -6.54 -6.93
N GLY A 299 4.78 -6.93 -6.80
CA GLY A 299 4.20 -8.09 -7.46
C GLY A 299 3.64 -7.77 -8.83
N LEU A 300 2.33 -7.54 -8.92
CA LEU A 300 1.63 -7.30 -10.20
C LEU A 300 1.01 -5.92 -10.25
N ARG A 301 1.19 -5.25 -11.38
CA ARG A 301 0.55 -3.99 -11.74
C ARG A 301 -0.30 -4.14 -12.99
N LEU A 302 -1.21 -3.22 -13.21
CA LEU A 302 -2.01 -3.18 -14.41
C LEU A 302 -1.54 -2.03 -15.30
N LYS A 303 -1.08 -2.34 -16.50
CA LYS A 303 -0.87 -1.38 -17.57
C LYS A 303 -2.20 -1.09 -18.24
N VAL A 304 -2.56 0.18 -18.37
CA VAL A 304 -3.78 0.65 -19.05
C VAL A 304 -3.40 1.60 -20.16
N GLU A 305 -3.81 1.27 -21.38
CA GLU A 305 -3.65 2.10 -22.56
C GLU A 305 -5.00 2.64 -23.02
N ILE A 306 -5.05 3.92 -23.36
CA ILE A 306 -6.24 4.61 -23.91
C ILE A 306 -5.88 5.09 -25.32
N PRO A 307 -5.81 4.18 -26.32
CA PRO A 307 -5.12 4.42 -27.59
C PRO A 307 -5.74 5.54 -28.43
N TYR A 308 -7.02 5.84 -28.22
CA TYR A 308 -7.80 6.79 -29.05
C TYR A 308 -8.18 8.06 -28.29
N ALA A 309 -7.48 8.40 -27.20
CA ALA A 309 -7.75 9.62 -26.44
C ALA A 309 -7.58 10.89 -27.29
N ASP A 310 -6.62 10.90 -28.23
CA ASP A 310 -6.33 11.97 -29.19
C ASP A 310 -7.34 12.12 -30.33
N GLN A 311 -8.36 11.26 -30.40
CA GLN A 311 -9.47 11.42 -31.34
C GLN A 311 -10.63 12.25 -30.78
N LEU A 312 -10.50 12.71 -29.53
CA LEU A 312 -11.41 13.67 -28.91
C LEU A 312 -10.87 15.09 -29.16
N ASP A 313 -11.00 15.55 -30.41
CA ASP A 313 -10.57 16.87 -30.81
C ASP A 313 -11.45 17.97 -30.19
N ASP A 314 -10.85 19.11 -29.90
CA ASP A 314 -11.50 20.35 -29.43
C ASP A 314 -12.44 20.14 -28.22
N VAL A 315 -11.93 19.44 -27.18
CA VAL A 315 -12.70 19.20 -25.96
C VAL A 315 -11.96 19.67 -24.69
N ILE A 316 -12.74 20.17 -23.73
CA ILE A 316 -12.28 20.37 -22.35
C ILE A 316 -12.81 19.22 -21.51
N VAL A 317 -11.90 18.49 -20.87
CA VAL A 317 -12.24 17.38 -19.96
C VAL A 317 -12.68 17.95 -18.61
N ASN A 318 -13.97 17.90 -18.32
CA ASN A 318 -14.52 18.38 -17.06
C ASN A 318 -14.32 17.36 -15.92
N LYS A 319 -14.45 16.05 -16.22
CA LYS A 319 -14.19 14.96 -15.32
C LYS A 319 -13.88 13.69 -16.10
N ALA A 320 -12.78 13.04 -15.79
CA ALA A 320 -12.48 11.67 -16.22
C ALA A 320 -12.28 10.79 -14.98
N GLU A 321 -12.95 9.66 -14.92
CA GLU A 321 -12.91 8.75 -13.78
C GLU A 321 -12.81 7.30 -14.29
N LEU A 322 -11.71 6.61 -13.92
CA LEU A 322 -11.56 5.19 -14.20
C LEU A 322 -12.27 4.39 -13.12
N VAL A 323 -13.14 3.46 -13.58
CA VAL A 323 -13.97 2.62 -12.72
C VAL A 323 -13.56 1.16 -12.87
N LEU A 324 -13.17 0.54 -11.76
CA LEU A 324 -12.81 -0.87 -11.69
C LEU A 324 -13.70 -1.56 -10.66
N THR A 325 -14.25 -2.73 -11.02
CA THR A 325 -15.10 -3.51 -10.12
C THR A 325 -14.35 -4.74 -9.64
N THR A 326 -14.36 -5.01 -8.33
CA THR A 326 -13.76 -6.23 -7.78
C THR A 326 -14.55 -7.46 -8.18
N ALA A 327 -13.83 -8.52 -8.49
CA ALA A 327 -14.41 -9.81 -8.84
C ALA A 327 -14.36 -10.75 -7.63
N ALA A 328 -15.53 -11.19 -7.16
CA ALA A 328 -15.60 -12.28 -6.19
C ALA A 328 -15.53 -13.62 -6.94
N ARG A 329 -14.52 -14.42 -6.67
CA ARG A 329 -14.30 -15.71 -7.31
C ARG A 329 -14.58 -16.89 -6.37
N SER A 330 -15.13 -17.97 -6.92
CA SER A 330 -15.28 -19.22 -6.17
C SER A 330 -13.92 -19.75 -5.74
N GLY A 331 -13.79 -20.14 -4.47
CA GLY A 331 -12.53 -20.58 -3.88
C GLY A 331 -11.65 -19.45 -3.34
N ASP A 332 -12.10 -18.20 -3.42
CA ASP A 332 -11.36 -17.08 -2.84
C ASP A 332 -11.37 -17.12 -1.31
N ASN A 333 -10.28 -16.66 -0.71
CA ASN A 333 -10.14 -16.62 0.75
C ASN A 333 -10.56 -15.24 1.29
N ALA A 334 -11.62 -15.21 2.09
CA ALA A 334 -12.19 -13.99 2.66
C ALA A 334 -11.22 -13.22 3.60
N LEU A 335 -10.15 -13.87 4.10
CA LEU A 335 -9.11 -13.21 4.90
C LEU A 335 -8.13 -12.41 4.04
N LEU A 336 -8.02 -12.74 2.75
CA LEU A 336 -7.17 -12.04 1.78
C LEU A 336 -7.97 -10.92 1.10
N LYS A 337 -8.23 -9.86 1.85
CA LYS A 337 -9.09 -8.75 1.43
C LYS A 337 -8.51 -8.00 0.23
N PRO A 338 -9.37 -7.39 -0.61
CA PRO A 338 -8.93 -6.49 -1.67
C PRO A 338 -8.12 -5.31 -1.12
N ALA A 339 -7.23 -4.78 -1.96
CA ALA A 339 -6.38 -3.65 -1.61
C ALA A 339 -7.20 -2.44 -1.14
N ASN A 340 -6.74 -1.76 -0.08
CA ASN A 340 -7.43 -0.60 0.46
C ASN A 340 -7.23 0.66 -0.39
N GLN A 341 -6.18 0.73 -1.20
CA GLN A 341 -5.88 1.90 -2.01
C GLN A 341 -5.18 1.49 -3.31
N LEU A 342 -5.71 1.97 -4.43
CA LEU A 342 -5.06 1.95 -5.73
C LEU A 342 -4.63 3.35 -6.14
N VAL A 343 -3.56 3.46 -6.91
CA VAL A 343 -3.06 4.74 -7.45
C VAL A 343 -2.66 4.60 -8.91
N PHE A 344 -2.64 5.73 -9.62
CA PHE A 344 -2.03 5.82 -10.94
C PHE A 344 -0.56 6.19 -10.86
N THR A 345 0.23 5.49 -11.65
CA THR A 345 1.62 5.89 -11.97
C THR A 345 1.80 6.00 -13.46
N GLU A 346 2.80 6.76 -13.88
CA GLU A 346 3.21 6.92 -15.26
C GLU A 346 4.72 6.83 -15.40
N LEU A 347 5.21 6.49 -16.58
CA LEU A 347 6.64 6.47 -16.86
C LEU A 347 7.17 7.91 -17.05
N ARG A 348 8.17 8.27 -16.25
CA ARG A 348 8.99 9.44 -16.48
C ARG A 348 10.30 8.96 -17.11
N GLY A 349 10.51 9.31 -18.37
CA GLY A 349 11.59 8.70 -19.18
C GLY A 349 11.24 7.24 -19.51
N ASP A 350 12.26 6.37 -19.53
CA ASP A 350 12.07 4.98 -19.95
C ASP A 350 11.95 3.97 -18.80
N THR A 351 12.27 4.36 -17.58
CA THR A 351 12.42 3.41 -16.46
C THR A 351 11.75 3.81 -15.16
N SER A 352 11.53 5.11 -14.91
CA SER A 352 11.04 5.56 -13.59
C SER A 352 9.52 5.71 -13.57
N LEU A 353 8.84 4.96 -12.69
CA LEU A 353 7.43 5.17 -12.41
C LEU A 353 7.27 6.27 -11.36
N VAL A 354 6.42 7.25 -11.67
CA VAL A 354 6.05 8.35 -10.77
C VAL A 354 4.54 8.44 -10.65
N LEU A 355 4.05 8.99 -9.54
CA LEU A 355 2.63 9.24 -9.36
C LEU A 355 2.15 10.26 -10.40
N THR A 356 0.95 10.05 -10.96
CA THR A 356 0.34 10.99 -11.91
C THR A 356 -0.02 12.31 -11.25
N SER A 357 -0.23 13.34 -12.08
CA SER A 357 -0.62 14.69 -11.62
C SER A 357 -1.89 14.67 -10.76
N ASP A 358 -2.89 13.88 -11.13
CA ASP A 358 -4.16 13.79 -10.37
C ASP A 358 -3.93 13.23 -8.96
N VAL A 359 -3.06 12.23 -8.80
CA VAL A 359 -2.67 11.71 -7.48
C VAL A 359 -1.90 12.76 -6.68
N LEU A 360 -0.88 13.38 -7.29
CA LEU A 360 -0.05 14.40 -6.62
C LEU A 360 -0.86 15.62 -6.21
N TYR A 361 -1.86 16.02 -6.99
CA TYR A 361 -2.77 17.10 -6.64
C TYR A 361 -3.60 16.76 -5.39
N ALA A 362 -4.06 15.53 -5.25
CA ALA A 362 -4.85 15.08 -4.12
C ALA A 362 -4.04 15.01 -2.81
N ILE A 363 -2.84 14.39 -2.86
CA ILE A 363 -2.04 14.15 -1.65
C ILE A 363 -1.00 15.22 -1.35
N GLY A 364 -0.82 16.19 -2.27
CA GLY A 364 0.14 17.28 -2.15
C GLY A 364 1.60 16.85 -2.29
N PRO A 365 2.54 17.82 -2.38
CA PRO A 365 3.95 17.56 -2.64
C PRO A 365 4.66 16.80 -1.51
N THR A 366 4.14 16.85 -0.29
CA THR A 366 4.68 16.12 0.87
C THR A 366 4.12 14.71 1.01
N LEU A 367 3.27 14.28 0.08
CA LEU A 367 2.58 12.98 0.06
C LEU A 367 1.80 12.69 1.37
N SER A 368 1.37 13.73 2.07
CA SER A 368 0.66 13.64 3.37
C SER A 368 -0.81 14.03 3.29
N GLY A 369 -1.30 14.40 2.11
CA GLY A 369 -2.70 14.75 1.86
C GLY A 369 -3.63 13.54 1.86
N SER A 370 -4.89 13.79 1.55
CA SER A 370 -5.94 12.76 1.53
C SER A 370 -6.29 12.32 0.11
N PHE A 371 -6.42 11.04 -0.10
CA PHE A 371 -6.89 10.47 -1.37
C PHE A 371 -8.39 10.69 -1.66
N VAL A 372 -9.14 11.38 -0.80
CA VAL A 372 -10.60 11.57 -0.94
C VAL A 372 -10.97 12.16 -2.30
N ASN A 373 -10.22 13.15 -2.79
CA ASN A 373 -10.48 13.80 -4.07
C ASN A 373 -10.00 12.98 -5.29
N PHE A 374 -9.03 12.10 -5.09
CA PHE A 374 -8.54 11.18 -6.11
C PHE A 374 -9.39 9.90 -6.17
N GLY A 375 -9.81 9.39 -5.01
CA GLY A 375 -10.46 8.09 -4.87
C GLY A 375 -9.46 6.94 -4.76
N GLY A 376 -9.74 5.82 -5.44
CA GLY A 376 -8.85 4.65 -5.47
C GLY A 376 -8.99 3.72 -4.27
N PHE A 377 -10.01 3.89 -3.43
CA PHE A 377 -10.38 2.97 -2.36
C PHE A 377 -11.68 2.22 -2.71
N PRO A 378 -11.89 1.00 -2.19
CA PRO A 378 -13.05 0.20 -2.53
C PRO A 378 -14.30 0.78 -1.87
N ILE A 379 -15.30 1.14 -2.68
CA ILE A 379 -16.61 1.63 -2.25
C ILE A 379 -17.65 0.57 -2.57
N THR A 380 -18.50 0.25 -1.59
CA THR A 380 -19.63 -0.66 -1.83
C THR A 380 -20.77 0.11 -2.50
N GLU A 381 -21.17 -0.34 -3.68
CA GLU A 381 -22.27 0.21 -4.47
C GLU A 381 -23.29 -0.89 -4.79
N LYS A 382 -24.44 -0.49 -5.33
CA LYS A 382 -25.42 -1.42 -5.92
C LYS A 382 -25.20 -1.51 -7.42
N ASP A 383 -25.19 -2.73 -7.95
CA ASP A 383 -25.26 -2.95 -9.41
C ASP A 383 -26.69 -2.75 -9.94
N THR A 384 -26.87 -2.89 -11.23
CA THR A 384 -28.19 -2.78 -11.88
C THR A 384 -29.17 -3.86 -11.43
N GLY A 385 -28.67 -4.98 -10.89
CA GLY A 385 -29.46 -6.08 -10.31
C GLY A 385 -29.74 -5.89 -8.82
N GLY A 386 -29.25 -4.81 -8.18
CA GLY A 386 -29.40 -4.54 -6.75
C GLY A 386 -28.41 -5.28 -5.85
N ASN A 387 -27.43 -6.01 -6.38
CA ASN A 387 -26.42 -6.71 -5.62
C ASN A 387 -25.34 -5.75 -5.12
N ASN A 388 -24.76 -6.05 -3.96
CA ASN A 388 -23.60 -5.28 -3.46
C ASN A 388 -22.36 -5.67 -4.24
N ILE A 389 -21.70 -4.67 -4.80
CA ILE A 389 -20.43 -4.80 -5.49
C ILE A 389 -19.45 -3.79 -4.91
N GLN A 390 -18.16 -4.07 -4.98
CA GLN A 390 -17.11 -3.12 -4.60
C GLN A 390 -16.45 -2.55 -5.84
N ARG A 391 -16.33 -1.22 -5.89
CA ARG A 391 -15.69 -0.47 -6.97
C ARG A 391 -14.60 0.45 -6.47
N TYR A 392 -13.54 0.52 -7.24
CA TYR A 392 -12.56 1.59 -7.17
C TYR A 392 -12.92 2.62 -8.22
N ARG A 393 -13.09 3.88 -7.80
CA ARG A 393 -13.25 5.03 -8.68
C ARG A 393 -12.04 5.92 -8.50
N MET A 394 -11.34 6.22 -9.61
CA MET A 394 -10.09 6.97 -9.57
C MET A 394 -10.13 8.12 -10.57
N THR A 395 -9.89 9.34 -10.06
CA THR A 395 -9.87 10.57 -10.86
C THR A 395 -8.64 10.59 -11.77
N LEU A 396 -8.87 10.86 -13.06
CA LEU A 396 -7.87 10.89 -14.13
C LEU A 396 -7.98 12.17 -14.98
N THR A 397 -8.65 13.19 -14.48
CA THR A 397 -9.08 14.36 -15.28
C THR A 397 -7.93 15.10 -15.91
N GLN A 398 -6.93 15.49 -15.13
CA GLN A 398 -5.78 16.25 -15.63
C GLN A 398 -4.90 15.41 -16.54
N ARG A 399 -4.62 14.16 -16.13
CA ARG A 399 -3.80 13.26 -16.93
C ARG A 399 -4.48 12.90 -18.26
N PHE A 400 -5.81 12.73 -18.24
CA PHE A 400 -6.57 12.41 -19.46
C PHE A 400 -6.63 13.61 -20.41
N GLN A 401 -6.80 14.86 -19.91
CA GLN A 401 -6.66 16.05 -20.77
C GLN A 401 -5.31 16.07 -21.49
N ASN A 402 -4.22 15.79 -20.77
CA ASN A 402 -2.89 15.72 -21.39
C ASN A 402 -2.77 14.63 -22.46
N MET A 403 -3.56 13.53 -22.35
CA MET A 403 -3.63 12.50 -23.40
C MET A 403 -4.41 12.95 -24.64
N VAL A 404 -5.45 13.75 -24.44
CA VAL A 404 -6.26 14.34 -25.51
C VAL A 404 -5.43 15.36 -26.30
N ASP A 405 -4.72 16.21 -25.59
CA ASP A 405 -3.91 17.32 -26.18
C ASP A 405 -2.59 16.86 -26.79
N ASP A 406 -2.27 15.55 -26.71
CA ASP A 406 -0.99 15.02 -27.16
C ASP A 406 -0.96 14.74 -28.69
N THR A 407 0.25 14.59 -29.21
CA THR A 407 0.48 14.28 -30.61
C THR A 407 -0.20 12.97 -31.00
N PRO A 408 -0.97 12.93 -32.13
CA PRO A 408 -1.60 11.73 -32.60
C PRO A 408 -0.64 10.54 -32.77
N GLY A 409 -1.08 9.37 -32.28
CA GLY A 409 -0.30 8.13 -32.35
C GLY A 409 0.78 7.94 -31.27
N ASN A 410 0.99 8.88 -30.36
CA ASN A 410 1.93 8.72 -29.23
C ASN A 410 1.33 7.84 -28.12
N ILE A 411 1.39 6.52 -28.31
CA ILE A 411 0.82 5.55 -27.35
C ILE A 411 1.51 5.59 -25.98
N LYS A 412 2.76 6.00 -25.91
CA LYS A 412 3.52 6.10 -24.65
C LYS A 412 2.87 7.09 -23.70
N ASN A 413 2.46 8.25 -24.18
CA ASN A 413 1.76 9.25 -23.38
C ASN A 413 0.30 8.88 -23.08
N LYS A 414 -0.28 7.90 -23.77
CA LYS A 414 -1.61 7.35 -23.57
C LYS A 414 -1.63 6.12 -22.67
N THR A 415 -0.50 5.84 -22.03
CA THR A 415 -0.32 4.71 -21.12
C THR A 415 -0.19 5.21 -19.68
N LEU A 416 -0.84 4.49 -18.76
CA LEU A 416 -0.69 4.65 -17.32
C LEU A 416 -0.66 3.26 -16.66
N TYR A 417 -0.23 3.24 -15.41
CA TYR A 417 -0.18 2.02 -14.61
C TYR A 417 -1.01 2.16 -13.35
N ILE A 418 -1.66 1.09 -12.94
CA ILE A 418 -2.38 1.01 -11.67
C ILE A 418 -1.58 0.12 -10.74
N ASN A 419 -1.27 0.65 -9.57
CA ASN A 419 -0.51 -0.02 -8.52
C ASN A 419 -1.29 0.00 -7.21
N ILE A 420 -1.04 -0.99 -6.36
CA ILE A 420 -1.50 -0.98 -4.96
C ILE A 420 -0.61 0.00 -4.17
N TYR A 421 -1.22 0.82 -3.32
CA TYR A 421 -0.51 1.82 -2.53
C TYR A 421 -0.66 1.54 -1.02
N PRO A 422 0.41 1.73 -0.25
CA PRO A 422 1.81 2.02 -0.63
C PRO A 422 2.52 0.75 -1.14
N GLN A 423 3.12 0.81 -2.34
CA GLN A 423 3.68 -0.37 -3.03
C GLN A 423 4.61 -1.24 -2.17
N ARG A 424 5.48 -0.60 -1.37
CA ARG A 424 6.53 -1.25 -0.59
C ARG A 424 6.02 -2.02 0.63
N ILE A 425 4.90 -1.59 1.21
CA ILE A 425 4.46 -2.06 2.53
C ILE A 425 3.01 -2.56 2.55
N ALA A 426 2.33 -2.64 1.39
CA ALA A 426 0.98 -3.16 1.29
C ALA A 426 1.00 -4.63 0.82
N PRO A 427 0.77 -5.61 1.69
CA PRO A 427 0.76 -7.03 1.32
C PRO A 427 -0.57 -7.48 0.70
N ALA A 428 -1.31 -6.55 0.14
CA ALA A 428 -2.65 -6.74 -0.39
C ALA A 428 -2.65 -7.12 -1.88
N ARG A 429 -3.79 -7.59 -2.35
CA ARG A 429 -4.05 -7.91 -3.74
C ARG A 429 -5.42 -7.42 -4.19
N ALA A 430 -5.69 -7.41 -5.50
CA ALA A 430 -7.05 -7.22 -6.02
C ALA A 430 -7.25 -8.10 -7.26
N ILE A 431 -8.43 -8.74 -7.32
CA ILE A 431 -8.96 -9.37 -8.53
C ILE A 431 -10.08 -8.47 -9.03
N LEU A 432 -9.97 -8.04 -10.27
CA LEU A 432 -10.90 -7.10 -10.89
C LEU A 432 -11.51 -7.72 -12.14
N PHE A 433 -12.71 -7.32 -12.53
CA PHE A 433 -13.26 -7.66 -13.81
C PHE A 433 -12.50 -6.99 -14.95
N GLY A 434 -12.25 -7.72 -16.01
CA GLY A 434 -11.56 -7.24 -17.21
C GLY A 434 -12.42 -6.38 -18.13
N PRO A 435 -11.84 -5.81 -19.20
CA PRO A 435 -12.53 -4.89 -20.10
C PRO A 435 -13.64 -5.56 -20.94
N GLN A 436 -13.65 -6.88 -21.03
CA GLN A 436 -14.66 -7.63 -21.81
C GLN A 436 -15.78 -8.21 -20.93
N HIS A 437 -15.77 -7.98 -19.62
CA HIS A 437 -16.82 -8.51 -18.75
C HIS A 437 -18.18 -7.85 -19.09
N PRO A 438 -19.25 -8.65 -19.31
CA PRO A 438 -20.52 -8.12 -19.84
C PRO A 438 -21.21 -7.11 -18.91
N ASP A 439 -21.15 -7.34 -17.59
CA ASP A 439 -21.92 -6.54 -16.61
C ASP A 439 -21.06 -5.47 -15.92
N HIS A 440 -19.78 -5.75 -15.73
CA HIS A 440 -18.89 -4.91 -14.91
C HIS A 440 -17.52 -4.67 -15.57
N PRO A 441 -17.46 -4.25 -16.85
CA PRO A 441 -16.19 -3.98 -17.49
C PRO A 441 -15.45 -2.85 -16.78
N ILE A 442 -14.11 -2.88 -16.81
CA ILE A 442 -13.32 -1.66 -16.53
C ILE A 442 -13.70 -0.61 -17.55
N LYS A 443 -14.00 0.61 -17.11
CA LYS A 443 -14.40 1.69 -18.00
C LYS A 443 -13.90 3.05 -17.54
N LEU A 444 -13.73 3.96 -18.51
CA LEU A 444 -13.46 5.37 -18.25
C LEU A 444 -14.77 6.14 -18.46
N GLU A 445 -15.30 6.70 -17.37
CA GLU A 445 -16.45 7.62 -17.39
C GLU A 445 -15.93 9.03 -17.65
N LEU A 446 -16.30 9.61 -18.79
CA LEU A 446 -15.83 10.91 -19.24
C LEU A 446 -16.98 11.90 -19.35
N LYS A 447 -16.82 13.07 -18.69
CA LYS A 447 -17.66 14.25 -18.91
C LYS A 447 -16.79 15.35 -19.51
N TYR A 448 -17.23 15.91 -20.62
CA TYR A 448 -16.44 16.90 -21.34
C TYR A 448 -17.33 17.96 -21.99
N THR A 449 -16.74 19.09 -22.35
CA THR A 449 -17.37 20.17 -23.11
C THR A 449 -16.70 20.23 -24.48
N ARG A 450 -17.47 20.30 -25.55
CA ARG A 450 -16.97 20.61 -26.89
C ARG A 450 -16.76 22.11 -27.02
N LEU A 451 -15.63 22.50 -27.65
CA LEU A 451 -15.27 23.88 -27.93
C LEU A 451 -15.82 24.35 -29.27
#